data_ba4eef6ebd7f59e6714472a75e32b27a
#
_entry.id   ba4eef6ebd7f59e6714472a75e32b27a
#
_cell.length_a   1.000
_cell.length_b   1.000
_cell.length_c   1.000
_cell.angle_alpha   90.00
_cell.angle_beta   90.00
_cell.angle_gamma   90.00
#
_symmetry.space_group_name_H-M   'P 1'
#
loop_
_entity.id
_entity.type
_entity.pdbx_description
1 polymer ?
#
loop_
_entity_poly.entity_id
_entity_poly.type
_entity_poly.pdbx_seq_one_letter_code
_entity_poly.pdbx_strand_id
1 'polypeptide(L)'
;MMIMKRLLFLVSVCSLCMVGNSQNYQPEKHAVVKSDRGDGRLLSTYAIVHEMLKDTHPQYAYRSGMSAQEFTQWQDGVRAAMVEIMKFPEIKRQPSPVCVKTEKKEGYILEKWEFYPFPKSVSTFLVLKPEHLKGAVPGVLCIPGSGRTKEGLVGEPGICDKLTEDYNNPKVSMALNMVKEGYVAVGMEL
;
A
#
# COMPACT_ATOMS: atom_id res chain seq x y z
N MET A 1 -19.06 -35.30 24.81
CA MET A 1 -19.58 -35.35 23.42
C MET A 1 -19.81 -33.95 22.79
N MET A 2 -20.15 -32.92 23.56
CA MET A 2 -20.41 -31.56 23.04
C MET A 2 -19.13 -30.75 22.67
N ILE A 3 -18.04 -30.97 23.38
CA ILE A 3 -16.72 -30.26 23.13
C ILE A 3 -16.09 -30.76 21.82
N MET A 4 -16.16 -32.05 21.53
CA MET A 4 -15.58 -32.64 20.32
C MET A 4 -16.30 -32.19 19.03
N LYS A 5 -17.62 -31.93 19.09
CA LYS A 5 -18.36 -31.39 17.94
C LYS A 5 -18.02 -29.95 17.62
N ARG A 6 -17.69 -29.12 18.64
CA ARG A 6 -17.22 -27.73 18.45
C ARG A 6 -15.82 -27.65 17.87
N LEU A 7 -14.93 -28.58 18.25
CA LEU A 7 -13.58 -28.66 17.72
C LEU A 7 -13.56 -29.08 16.24
N LEU A 8 -14.41 -30.03 15.86
CA LEU A 8 -14.57 -30.47 14.47
C LEU A 8 -15.15 -29.35 13.58
N PHE A 9 -16.06 -28.52 14.11
CA PHE A 9 -16.63 -27.39 13.37
C PHE A 9 -15.60 -26.27 13.16
N LEU A 10 -14.74 -25.97 14.15
CA LEU A 10 -13.65 -24.99 14.03
C LEU A 10 -12.58 -25.45 13.03
N VAL A 11 -12.21 -26.71 13.01
CA VAL A 11 -11.26 -27.26 12.03
C VAL A 11 -11.84 -27.23 10.62
N SER A 12 -13.14 -27.51 10.45
CA SER A 12 -13.82 -27.46 9.16
C SER A 12 -13.93 -26.03 8.61
N VAL A 13 -14.17 -25.02 9.47
CA VAL A 13 -14.23 -23.62 9.06
C VAL A 13 -12.84 -23.08 8.70
N CYS A 14 -11.78 -23.46 9.43
CA CYS A 14 -10.41 -23.09 9.07
C CYS A 14 -9.95 -23.75 7.75
N SER A 15 -10.40 -24.97 7.45
CA SER A 15 -10.06 -25.63 6.17
C SER A 15 -10.76 -25.00 4.96
N LEU A 16 -11.94 -24.39 5.14
CA LEU A 16 -12.65 -23.67 4.08
C LEU A 16 -12.05 -22.29 3.78
N CYS A 17 -11.32 -21.69 4.71
CA CYS A 17 -10.64 -20.40 4.49
C CYS A 17 -9.30 -20.54 3.74
N MET A 18 -8.79 -21.75 3.52
CA MET A 18 -7.50 -21.98 2.86
C MET A 18 -7.58 -22.29 1.36
N VAL A 19 -8.79 -22.36 0.80
CA VAL A 19 -8.93 -22.40 -0.66
C VAL A 19 -9.10 -20.97 -1.16
N GLY A 20 -8.10 -20.15 -0.96
CA GLY A 20 -7.88 -18.99 -1.78
C GLY A 20 -7.58 -19.50 -3.18
N ASN A 21 -8.58 -19.61 -4.04
CA ASN A 21 -8.38 -19.73 -5.46
C ASN A 21 -7.62 -18.47 -5.90
N SER A 22 -6.29 -18.52 -5.86
CA SER A 22 -5.50 -17.66 -6.71
C SER A 22 -5.92 -18.05 -8.13
N GLN A 23 -6.85 -17.32 -8.71
CA GLN A 23 -7.19 -17.50 -10.11
C GLN A 23 -5.89 -17.30 -10.85
N ASN A 24 -5.35 -18.39 -11.40
CA ASN A 24 -4.26 -18.29 -12.34
C ASN A 24 -4.77 -17.38 -13.47
N TYR A 25 -4.25 -16.17 -13.53
CA TYR A 25 -4.56 -15.25 -14.59
C TYR A 25 -4.13 -15.93 -15.90
N GLN A 26 -5.10 -16.24 -16.73
CA GLN A 26 -4.89 -16.84 -18.04
C GLN A 26 -5.23 -15.77 -19.08
N PRO A 27 -4.25 -15.00 -19.54
CA PRO A 27 -4.48 -13.87 -20.45
C PRO A 27 -5.21 -14.31 -21.72
N GLU A 28 -4.94 -15.51 -22.22
CA GLU A 28 -5.60 -16.11 -23.38
C GLU A 28 -7.11 -16.33 -23.19
N LYS A 29 -7.58 -16.45 -21.95
CA LYS A 29 -9.02 -16.61 -21.66
C LYS A 29 -9.74 -15.28 -21.39
N HIS A 30 -8.99 -14.25 -20.98
CA HIS A 30 -9.57 -12.99 -20.53
C HIS A 30 -9.36 -11.82 -21.50
N ALA A 31 -8.41 -11.92 -22.42
CA ALA A 31 -8.06 -10.85 -23.33
C ALA A 31 -8.23 -11.29 -24.80
N VAL A 32 -9.47 -11.44 -25.24
CA VAL A 32 -9.74 -11.57 -26.67
C VAL A 32 -9.82 -10.17 -27.26
N VAL A 33 -8.69 -9.54 -27.46
CA VAL A 33 -8.63 -8.29 -28.20
C VAL A 33 -8.36 -8.63 -29.64
N LYS A 34 -9.41 -8.57 -30.46
CA LYS A 34 -9.29 -8.72 -31.91
C LYS A 34 -9.16 -7.34 -32.56
N SER A 35 -8.36 -7.29 -33.60
CA SER A 35 -8.28 -6.12 -34.45
C SER A 35 -9.45 -6.13 -35.47
N ASP A 36 -10.14 -5.00 -35.59
CA ASP A 36 -11.14 -4.79 -36.65
C ASP A 36 -10.50 -4.37 -37.98
N ARG A 37 -9.19 -4.17 -37.99
CA ARG A 37 -8.43 -3.76 -39.18
C ARG A 37 -8.03 -4.96 -40.03
N GLY A 38 -8.12 -4.81 -41.35
CA GLY A 38 -7.68 -5.84 -42.28
C GLY A 38 -6.18 -6.15 -42.25
N ASP A 39 -5.36 -5.22 -41.69
CA ASP A 39 -3.92 -5.40 -41.53
C ASP A 39 -3.56 -5.98 -40.13
N GLY A 40 -4.54 -6.30 -39.29
CA GLY A 40 -4.36 -6.90 -37.96
C GLY A 40 -3.79 -5.97 -36.89
N ARG A 41 -3.52 -4.70 -37.20
CA ARG A 41 -2.94 -3.74 -36.24
C ARG A 41 -3.97 -3.30 -35.22
N LEU A 42 -3.53 -3.15 -33.97
CA LEU A 42 -4.34 -2.76 -32.84
C LEU A 42 -4.32 -1.24 -32.65
N LEU A 43 -5.49 -0.62 -32.46
CA LEU A 43 -5.63 0.81 -32.18
C LEU A 43 -5.60 1.11 -30.69
N SER A 44 -6.01 0.17 -29.85
CA SER A 44 -6.08 0.34 -28.40
C SER A 44 -4.73 0.09 -27.75
N THR A 45 -4.25 1.04 -26.95
CA THR A 45 -3.04 0.85 -26.12
C THR A 45 -3.17 -0.36 -25.20
N TYR A 46 -4.36 -0.60 -24.65
CA TYR A 46 -4.66 -1.76 -23.82
C TYR A 46 -4.44 -3.07 -24.60
N ALA A 47 -4.93 -3.13 -25.83
CA ALA A 47 -4.78 -4.30 -26.69
C ALA A 47 -3.30 -4.56 -27.05
N ILE A 48 -2.56 -3.49 -27.33
CA ILE A 48 -1.12 -3.57 -27.64
C ILE A 48 -0.35 -4.11 -26.43
N VAL A 49 -0.63 -3.59 -25.22
CA VAL A 49 0.03 -4.07 -24.00
C VAL A 49 -0.28 -5.55 -23.74
N HIS A 50 -1.52 -5.98 -23.92
CA HIS A 50 -1.89 -7.39 -23.78
C HIS A 50 -1.16 -8.28 -24.81
N GLU A 51 -1.03 -7.84 -26.05
CA GLU A 51 -0.28 -8.59 -27.05
C GLU A 51 1.19 -8.72 -26.70
N MET A 52 1.81 -7.64 -26.21
CA MET A 52 3.20 -7.66 -25.74
C MET A 52 3.39 -8.58 -24.52
N LEU A 53 2.40 -8.66 -23.62
CA LEU A 53 2.47 -9.48 -22.41
C LEU A 53 2.35 -10.98 -22.70
N LYS A 54 1.72 -11.39 -23.80
CA LYS A 54 1.59 -12.81 -24.17
C LYS A 54 2.93 -13.53 -24.29
N ASP A 55 3.91 -12.85 -24.89
CA ASP A 55 5.24 -13.39 -25.14
C ASP A 55 6.26 -13.03 -24.04
N THR A 56 5.78 -12.36 -23.01
CA THR A 56 6.64 -11.97 -21.89
C THR A 56 6.78 -13.12 -20.89
N HIS A 57 8.01 -13.57 -20.70
CA HIS A 57 8.37 -14.55 -19.68
C HIS A 57 9.08 -13.86 -18.51
N PRO A 58 8.38 -13.54 -17.41
CA PRO A 58 9.01 -12.87 -16.28
C PRO A 58 10.15 -13.70 -15.69
N GLN A 59 11.34 -13.13 -15.60
CA GLN A 59 12.51 -13.80 -15.01
C GLN A 59 12.26 -14.28 -13.60
N TYR A 60 11.48 -13.51 -12.84
CA TYR A 60 11.14 -13.79 -11.44
C TYR A 60 9.65 -14.11 -11.27
N ALA A 61 9.09 -14.93 -12.16
CA ALA A 61 7.72 -15.40 -11.99
C ALA A 61 7.58 -16.20 -10.69
N TYR A 62 6.60 -15.87 -9.88
CA TYR A 62 6.27 -16.67 -8.70
C TYR A 62 5.73 -18.05 -9.12
N ARG A 63 6.19 -19.09 -8.42
CA ARG A 63 5.70 -20.46 -8.61
C ARG A 63 5.13 -20.96 -7.29
N SER A 64 3.89 -21.45 -7.32
CA SER A 64 3.31 -22.11 -6.16
C SER A 64 4.07 -23.41 -5.84
N GLY A 65 4.15 -23.76 -4.55
CA GLY A 65 4.85 -24.97 -4.11
C GLY A 65 6.36 -24.84 -3.97
N MET A 66 6.93 -23.64 -3.99
CA MET A 66 8.32 -23.42 -3.63
C MET A 66 8.55 -23.85 -2.19
N SER A 67 9.69 -24.52 -1.93
CA SER A 67 10.22 -24.70 -0.58
C SER A 67 10.57 -23.35 0.07
N ALA A 68 10.73 -23.32 1.38
CA ALA A 68 11.13 -22.09 2.09
C ALA A 68 12.47 -21.53 1.58
N GLN A 69 13.42 -22.39 1.22
CA GLN A 69 14.70 -21.96 0.66
C GLN A 69 14.55 -21.36 -0.74
N GLU A 70 13.79 -21.99 -1.63
CA GLU A 70 13.52 -21.47 -2.97
C GLU A 70 12.77 -20.16 -2.92
N PHE A 71 11.80 -20.01 -2.00
CA PHE A 71 11.08 -18.78 -1.80
C PHE A 71 12.01 -17.64 -1.35
N THR A 72 12.93 -17.90 -0.42
CA THR A 72 13.92 -16.91 0.02
C THR A 72 14.82 -16.48 -1.14
N GLN A 73 15.34 -17.43 -1.92
CA GLN A 73 16.16 -17.13 -3.09
C GLN A 73 15.39 -16.30 -4.15
N TRP A 74 14.12 -16.66 -4.39
CA TRP A 74 13.25 -15.90 -5.27
C TRP A 74 13.04 -14.47 -4.76
N GLN A 75 12.74 -14.28 -3.48
CA GLN A 75 12.59 -12.94 -2.89
C GLN A 75 13.85 -12.09 -3.04
N ASP A 76 15.02 -12.67 -2.80
CA ASP A 76 16.30 -11.97 -2.89
C ASP A 76 16.59 -11.57 -4.35
N GLY A 77 16.30 -12.44 -5.30
CA GLY A 77 16.39 -12.14 -6.72
C GLY A 77 15.46 -11.00 -7.16
N VAL A 78 14.20 -11.03 -6.72
CA VAL A 78 13.22 -9.95 -6.99
C VAL A 78 13.70 -8.62 -6.39
N ARG A 79 14.16 -8.63 -5.13
CA ARG A 79 14.67 -7.42 -4.46
C ARG A 79 15.88 -6.83 -5.19
N ALA A 80 16.82 -7.67 -5.59
CA ALA A 80 18.00 -7.24 -6.33
C ALA A 80 17.61 -6.60 -7.67
N ALA A 81 16.72 -7.24 -8.42
CA ALA A 81 16.23 -6.68 -9.69
C ALA A 81 15.46 -5.37 -9.49
N MET A 82 14.64 -5.26 -8.45
CA MET A 82 13.93 -4.01 -8.13
C MET A 82 14.92 -2.88 -7.82
N VAL A 83 15.95 -3.13 -7.02
CA VAL A 83 17.00 -2.12 -6.71
C VAL A 83 17.69 -1.67 -7.98
N GLU A 84 18.03 -2.58 -8.88
CA GLU A 84 18.69 -2.28 -10.15
C GLU A 84 17.79 -1.42 -11.07
N ILE A 85 16.50 -1.79 -11.20
CA ILE A 85 15.56 -1.10 -12.08
C ILE A 85 15.17 0.27 -11.52
N MET A 86 14.89 0.35 -10.22
CA MET A 86 14.46 1.57 -9.56
C MET A 86 15.57 2.59 -9.41
N LYS A 87 16.83 2.17 -9.46
CA LYS A 87 18.01 3.05 -9.34
C LYS A 87 17.87 4.03 -8.17
N PHE A 88 17.51 3.48 -6.98
CA PHE A 88 17.37 4.31 -5.79
C PHE A 88 18.62 5.16 -5.57
N PRO A 89 18.46 6.46 -5.31
CA PRO A 89 19.60 7.31 -5.04
C PRO A 89 20.25 6.89 -3.71
N GLU A 90 21.57 7.00 -3.65
CA GLU A 90 22.31 6.76 -2.42
C GLU A 90 22.02 7.88 -1.41
N ILE A 91 21.43 7.53 -0.28
CA ILE A 91 21.16 8.46 0.81
C ILE A 91 22.37 8.43 1.74
N LYS A 92 23.29 9.42 1.57
CA LYS A 92 24.52 9.52 2.36
C LYS A 92 24.32 9.97 3.81
N ARG A 93 23.14 10.48 4.15
CA ARG A 93 22.83 11.00 5.48
C ARG A 93 21.48 10.45 5.93
N GLN A 94 21.43 9.98 7.17
CA GLN A 94 20.16 9.63 7.81
C GLN A 94 19.28 10.88 7.91
N PRO A 95 18.03 10.86 7.41
CA PRO A 95 17.10 11.95 7.59
C PRO A 95 16.92 12.22 9.09
N SER A 96 16.98 13.50 9.48
CA SER A 96 16.66 13.92 10.84
C SER A 96 15.35 14.69 10.79
N PRO A 97 14.21 14.04 11.06
CA PRO A 97 12.91 14.71 11.01
C PRO A 97 12.80 15.76 12.12
N VAL A 98 12.15 16.86 11.81
CA VAL A 98 11.90 17.98 12.72
C VAL A 98 10.41 18.18 12.87
N CYS A 99 9.91 18.20 14.11
CA CYS A 99 8.53 18.59 14.38
C CYS A 99 8.44 20.13 14.29
N VAL A 100 7.69 20.62 13.32
CA VAL A 100 7.55 22.06 13.07
C VAL A 100 6.30 22.65 13.72
N LYS A 101 5.31 21.84 14.05
CA LYS A 101 4.10 22.27 14.72
C LYS A 101 3.43 21.12 15.47
N THR A 102 2.88 21.43 16.64
CA THR A 102 2.04 20.51 17.45
C THR A 102 0.71 21.18 17.73
N GLU A 103 -0.37 20.49 17.49
CA GLU A 103 -1.73 20.96 17.73
C GLU A 103 -2.51 19.93 18.56
N LYS A 104 -3.17 20.38 19.62
CA LYS A 104 -4.10 19.54 20.37
C LYS A 104 -5.44 19.54 19.66
N LYS A 105 -5.96 18.36 19.39
CA LYS A 105 -7.28 18.11 18.82
C LYS A 105 -8.15 17.33 19.82
N GLU A 106 -9.40 17.11 19.51
CA GLU A 106 -10.28 16.32 20.33
C GLU A 106 -9.87 14.83 20.34
N GLY A 107 -9.30 14.39 21.47
CA GLY A 107 -8.86 13.00 21.68
C GLY A 107 -7.49 12.62 21.09
N TYR A 108 -6.81 13.52 20.40
CA TYR A 108 -5.47 13.25 19.85
C TYR A 108 -4.60 14.50 19.71
N ILE A 109 -3.32 14.28 19.49
CA ILE A 109 -2.34 15.33 19.18
C ILE A 109 -1.95 15.17 17.71
N LEU A 110 -2.06 16.25 16.94
CA LEU A 110 -1.59 16.35 15.56
C LEU A 110 -0.23 17.05 15.54
N GLU A 111 0.77 16.37 14.99
CA GLU A 111 2.10 16.94 14.78
C GLU A 111 2.39 17.06 13.29
N LYS A 112 2.97 18.19 12.89
CA LYS A 112 3.47 18.44 11.53
C LYS A 112 4.96 18.30 11.55
N TRP A 113 5.47 17.44 10.67
CA TRP A 113 6.88 17.09 10.61
C TRP A 113 7.45 17.36 9.23
N GLU A 114 8.73 17.70 9.20
CA GLU A 114 9.54 17.80 8.00
C GLU A 114 10.75 16.89 8.10
N PHE A 115 11.18 16.32 6.96
CA PHE A 115 12.48 15.68 6.82
C PHE A 115 13.11 16.07 5.48
N TYR A 116 14.42 15.96 5.42
CA TYR A 116 15.23 16.51 4.35
C TYR A 116 16.04 15.40 3.67
N PRO A 117 15.43 14.60 2.77
CA PRO A 117 16.06 13.41 2.18
C PRO A 117 17.24 13.76 1.28
N PHE A 118 17.20 14.93 0.63
CA PHE A 118 18.26 15.41 -0.25
C PHE A 118 18.56 16.89 0.00
N PRO A 119 19.76 17.38 -0.44
CA PRO A 119 20.04 18.82 -0.44
C PRO A 119 18.94 19.59 -1.19
N LYS A 120 18.41 20.63 -0.57
CA LYS A 120 17.33 21.50 -1.11
C LYS A 120 15.97 20.81 -1.29
N SER A 121 15.75 19.61 -0.73
CA SER A 121 14.44 18.98 -0.71
C SER A 121 13.86 18.94 0.70
N VAL A 122 12.54 19.07 0.80
CA VAL A 122 11.78 18.86 2.01
C VAL A 122 10.61 17.91 1.69
N SER A 123 10.43 16.95 2.55
CA SER A 123 9.22 16.12 2.56
C SER A 123 8.48 16.33 3.88
N THR A 124 7.18 16.49 3.79
CA THR A 124 6.32 16.75 4.94
C THR A 124 5.43 15.55 5.24
N PHE A 125 5.17 15.31 6.51
CA PHE A 125 4.24 14.28 6.96
C PHE A 125 3.53 14.71 8.24
N LEU A 126 2.39 14.09 8.51
CA LEU A 126 1.56 14.37 9.67
C LEU A 126 1.53 13.15 10.58
N VAL A 127 1.66 13.37 11.88
CA VAL A 127 1.62 12.31 12.88
C VAL A 127 0.47 12.58 13.83
N LEU A 128 -0.42 11.59 13.99
CA LEU A 128 -1.49 11.62 14.97
C LEU A 128 -1.13 10.67 16.09
N LYS A 129 -1.19 11.19 17.32
CA LYS A 129 -0.94 10.42 18.55
C LYS A 129 -2.16 10.48 19.43
N PRO A 130 -2.63 9.37 20.02
CA PRO A 130 -3.68 9.43 21.05
C PRO A 130 -3.27 10.39 22.15
N GLU A 131 -4.21 11.22 22.66
CA GLU A 131 -3.93 12.22 23.69
C GLU A 131 -3.33 11.61 24.97
N HIS A 132 -3.78 10.41 25.32
CA HIS A 132 -3.39 9.70 26.54
C HIS A 132 -2.57 8.44 26.22
N LEU A 133 -1.51 8.58 25.41
CA LEU A 133 -0.64 7.49 25.05
C LEU A 133 0.04 6.88 26.28
N LYS A 134 -0.21 5.61 26.56
CA LYS A 134 0.43 4.86 27.65
C LYS A 134 1.36 3.81 27.09
N GLY A 135 2.67 4.07 27.16
CA GLY A 135 3.68 3.13 26.68
C GLY A 135 3.82 3.09 25.15
N ALA A 136 4.45 2.04 24.65
CA ALA A 136 4.62 1.82 23.23
C ALA A 136 3.33 1.24 22.61
N VAL A 137 2.88 1.82 21.52
CA VAL A 137 1.74 1.32 20.73
C VAL A 137 2.16 1.11 19.28
N PRO A 138 1.46 0.26 18.54
CA PRO A 138 1.76 0.08 17.12
C PRO A 138 1.61 1.39 16.34
N GLY A 139 2.50 1.60 15.36
CA GLY A 139 2.43 2.70 14.40
C GLY A 139 1.85 2.23 13.07
N VAL A 140 1.02 3.06 12.44
CA VAL A 140 0.44 2.81 11.11
C VAL A 140 0.86 3.89 10.15
N LEU A 141 1.51 3.51 9.06
CA LEU A 141 1.83 4.42 7.96
C LEU A 141 0.67 4.40 6.94
N CYS A 142 0.03 5.55 6.78
CA CYS A 142 -1.05 5.77 5.83
C CYS A 142 -0.50 6.49 4.60
N ILE A 143 -0.58 5.85 3.44
CA ILE A 143 -0.14 6.38 2.16
C ILE A 143 -1.37 6.67 1.30
N PRO A 144 -1.52 7.87 0.75
CA PRO A 144 -2.68 8.21 -0.06
C PRO A 144 -2.63 7.54 -1.44
N GLY A 145 -3.78 7.31 -2.02
CA GLY A 145 -3.90 7.02 -3.44
C GLY A 145 -3.74 8.29 -4.30
N SER A 146 -3.71 8.09 -5.61
CA SER A 146 -3.62 9.19 -6.58
C SER A 146 -4.70 10.26 -6.34
N GLY A 147 -4.29 11.52 -6.31
CA GLY A 147 -5.18 12.66 -6.10
C GLY A 147 -5.63 12.90 -4.65
N ARG A 148 -4.99 12.27 -3.68
CA ARG A 148 -5.22 12.50 -2.26
C ARG A 148 -3.99 13.12 -1.60
N THR A 149 -4.21 13.92 -0.56
CA THR A 149 -3.15 14.55 0.22
C THR A 149 -3.06 13.91 1.62
N LYS A 150 -1.95 14.17 2.30
CA LYS A 150 -1.77 13.78 3.70
C LYS A 150 -2.82 14.41 4.62
N GLU A 151 -3.27 15.64 4.30
CA GLU A 151 -4.33 16.32 5.05
C GLU A 151 -5.64 15.52 5.02
N GLY A 152 -6.05 15.02 3.87
CA GLY A 152 -7.23 14.16 3.74
C GLY A 152 -7.12 12.86 4.56
N LEU A 153 -5.92 12.29 4.67
CA LEU A 153 -5.70 11.10 5.50
C LEU A 153 -5.88 11.35 6.99
N VAL A 154 -5.55 12.54 7.46
CA VAL A 154 -5.62 12.92 8.88
C VAL A 154 -6.90 13.68 9.26
N GLY A 155 -7.81 13.91 8.29
CA GLY A 155 -9.06 14.62 8.52
C GLY A 155 -8.88 16.13 8.68
N GLU A 156 -7.84 16.72 8.11
CA GLU A 156 -7.61 18.16 8.07
C GLU A 156 -8.00 18.73 6.70
N PRO A 157 -8.42 20.00 6.62
CA PRO A 157 -8.67 20.66 5.35
C PRO A 157 -7.42 20.63 4.47
N GLY A 158 -7.58 20.16 3.23
CA GLY A 158 -6.51 20.15 2.23
C GLY A 158 -6.37 21.50 1.52
N ILE A 159 -5.32 21.59 0.70
CA ILE A 159 -5.06 22.79 -0.13
C ILE A 159 -6.01 22.86 -1.34
N CYS A 160 -6.57 21.71 -1.73
CA CYS A 160 -7.44 21.57 -2.89
C CYS A 160 -8.91 21.48 -2.46
N ASP A 161 -9.78 22.32 -3.02
CA ASP A 161 -11.22 22.38 -2.70
C ASP A 161 -11.93 21.03 -2.83
N LYS A 162 -11.60 20.25 -3.85
CA LYS A 162 -12.15 18.90 -4.03
C LYS A 162 -11.80 17.94 -2.91
N LEU A 163 -10.67 18.15 -2.26
CA LEU A 163 -10.20 17.31 -1.14
C LEU A 163 -10.69 17.81 0.20
N THR A 164 -11.07 19.08 0.26
CA THR A 164 -11.64 19.71 1.47
C THR A 164 -13.02 19.14 1.79
N GLU A 165 -13.84 18.86 0.77
CA GLU A 165 -15.17 18.25 0.93
C GLU A 165 -15.09 16.84 1.54
N ASP A 166 -13.99 16.12 1.30
CA ASP A 166 -13.79 14.74 1.72
C ASP A 166 -13.02 14.60 3.05
N TYR A 167 -12.50 15.69 3.66
CA TYR A 167 -11.60 15.56 4.81
C TYR A 167 -12.23 14.89 6.03
N ASN A 168 -13.54 15.03 6.21
CA ASN A 168 -14.29 14.34 7.26
C ASN A 168 -14.82 12.96 6.86
N ASN A 169 -14.56 12.52 5.63
CA ASN A 169 -15.05 11.24 5.15
C ASN A 169 -14.22 10.10 5.78
N PRO A 170 -14.84 9.20 6.58
CA PRO A 170 -14.11 8.10 7.22
C PRO A 170 -13.36 7.19 6.25
N LYS A 171 -13.82 7.08 5.00
CA LYS A 171 -13.18 6.23 3.98
C LYS A 171 -11.83 6.78 3.50
N VAL A 172 -11.63 8.08 3.59
CA VAL A 172 -10.37 8.73 3.16
C VAL A 172 -9.50 9.18 4.33
N SER A 173 -10.09 9.45 5.49
CA SER A 173 -9.39 9.86 6.71
C SER A 173 -8.83 8.66 7.49
N MET A 174 -8.05 7.81 6.81
CA MET A 174 -7.56 6.56 7.40
C MET A 174 -6.72 6.77 8.66
N ALA A 175 -5.81 7.74 8.65
CA ALA A 175 -4.96 8.03 9.81
C ALA A 175 -5.77 8.52 11.00
N LEU A 176 -6.82 9.33 10.75
CA LEU A 176 -7.75 9.75 11.79
C LEU A 176 -8.52 8.57 12.41
N ASN A 177 -8.92 7.61 11.60
CA ASN A 177 -9.56 6.40 12.13
C ASN A 177 -8.59 5.57 12.96
N MET A 178 -7.34 5.41 12.50
CA MET A 178 -6.33 4.63 13.24
C MET A 178 -6.01 5.26 14.61
N VAL A 179 -5.90 6.59 14.72
CA VAL A 179 -5.63 7.22 16.03
C VAL A 179 -6.80 7.09 16.98
N LYS A 180 -8.05 7.10 16.50
CA LYS A 180 -9.23 6.84 17.30
C LYS A 180 -9.27 5.42 17.88
N GLU A 181 -8.67 4.46 17.16
CA GLU A 181 -8.49 3.08 17.64
C GLU A 181 -7.25 2.89 18.52
N GLY A 182 -6.54 3.97 18.87
CA GLY A 182 -5.41 3.96 19.79
C GLY A 182 -4.04 3.76 19.15
N TYR A 183 -3.91 3.76 17.82
CA TYR A 183 -2.63 3.67 17.13
C TYR A 183 -1.96 5.04 16.99
N VAL A 184 -0.64 5.06 16.90
CA VAL A 184 0.05 6.23 16.32
C VAL A 184 -0.08 6.11 14.80
N ALA A 185 -0.62 7.12 14.14
CA ALA A 185 -0.83 7.11 12.71
C ALA A 185 0.00 8.19 12.01
N VAL A 186 0.61 7.84 10.89
CA VAL A 186 1.42 8.75 10.08
C VAL A 186 0.76 8.91 8.72
N GLY A 187 0.35 10.12 8.39
CA GLY A 187 -0.13 10.50 7.06
C GLY A 187 1.03 11.09 6.25
N MET A 188 1.40 10.43 5.17
CA MET A 188 2.49 10.84 4.29
C MET A 188 1.95 11.19 2.90
N GLU A 189 2.59 12.12 2.22
CA GLU A 189 2.34 12.46 0.81
C GLU A 189 3.42 11.82 -0.06
N LEU A 190 3.02 11.36 -1.25
CA LEU A 190 3.91 10.75 -2.24
C LEU A 190 4.36 11.79 -3.26
#